data_99928256662fbba2b6323e1e24a9ab05
#
_entry.id   99928256662fbba2b6323e1e24a9ab05
#
_cell.length_a   1.000
_cell.length_b   1.000
_cell.length_c   1.000
_cell.angle_alpha   90.00
_cell.angle_beta   90.00
_cell.angle_gamma   90.00
#
_symmetry.space_group_name_H-M   'P 1'
#
loop_
_entity.id
_entity.type
_entity.pdbx_description
1 polymer ?
#
loop_
_entity_poly.entity_id
_entity_poly.type
_entity_poly.pdbx_seq_one_letter_code
_entity_poly.pdbx_strand_id
1 'polypeptide(L)' 'MGVNLKRIKAYRVYNDLNQYQMADALGIAKTSYYLKETGERDFTSEEVGKMAEIFGVEPGDLFSKSKQLA' A
#
# COMPACT_ATOMS: atom_id res chain seq x y z
N MET A 1 -3.35 -13.41 4.28
CA MET A 1 -2.44 -12.94 3.26
C MET A 1 -1.85 -11.62 3.71
N GLY A 2 -0.55 -11.54 3.77
CA GLY A 2 0.10 -10.36 4.30
C GLY A 2 0.58 -9.43 3.21
N VAL A 3 0.46 -8.14 3.44
CA VAL A 3 1.09 -7.16 2.57
C VAL A 3 2.38 -6.72 3.23
N ASN A 4 3.30 -6.25 2.42
CA ASN A 4 4.57 -5.74 2.91
C ASN A 4 4.41 -4.26 3.23
N LEU A 5 4.10 -3.97 4.49
CA LEU A 5 3.77 -2.60 4.90
C LEU A 5 4.95 -1.65 4.73
N LYS A 6 6.16 -2.12 4.97
CA LYS A 6 7.34 -1.29 4.77
C LYS A 6 7.50 -0.91 3.31
N ARG A 7 7.24 -1.85 2.43
CA ARG A 7 7.38 -1.59 0.99
C ARG A 7 6.31 -0.62 0.52
N ILE A 8 5.08 -0.78 1.03
CA ILE A 8 4.01 0.15 0.70
C ILE A 8 4.38 1.56 1.11
N LYS A 9 4.87 1.71 2.34
CA LYS A 9 5.28 3.02 2.81
C LYS A 9 6.42 3.57 1.97
N ALA A 10 7.40 2.73 1.64
CA ALA A 10 8.54 3.16 0.84
C ALA A 10 8.11 3.64 -0.54
N TYR A 11 7.23 2.90 -1.20
CA TYR A 11 6.72 3.32 -2.52
C TYR A 11 5.94 4.62 -2.41
N ARG A 12 5.13 4.75 -1.35
CA ARG A 12 4.36 5.96 -1.15
C ARG A 12 5.29 7.17 -1.03
N VAL A 13 6.28 7.05 -0.17
CA VAL A 13 7.23 8.14 0.06
C VAL A 13 8.04 8.43 -1.20
N TYR A 14 8.44 7.38 -1.90
CA TYR A 14 9.20 7.53 -3.14
C TYR A 14 8.41 8.32 -4.17
N ASN A 15 7.09 8.16 -4.18
CA ASN A 15 6.22 8.87 -5.11
C ASN A 15 5.74 10.22 -4.56
N ASP A 16 6.35 10.67 -3.47
CA ASP A 16 6.05 11.98 -2.88
C ASP A 16 4.61 12.13 -2.44
N LEU A 17 4.01 11.03 -1.97
CA LEU A 17 2.63 11.07 -1.50
C LEU A 17 2.60 10.96 0.01
N ASN A 18 1.88 11.88 0.65
CA ASN A 18 1.66 11.74 2.09
C ASN A 18 0.46 10.82 2.33
N GLN A 19 0.19 10.51 3.60
CA GLN A 19 -0.89 9.58 3.91
C GLN A 19 -2.25 10.09 3.48
N TYR A 20 -2.47 11.39 3.59
CA TYR A 20 -3.74 11.97 3.18
C TYR A 20 -3.95 11.80 1.67
N GLN A 21 -2.90 12.08 0.91
CA GLN A 21 -2.99 11.96 -0.55
C GLN A 21 -3.22 10.51 -0.97
N MET A 22 -2.57 9.58 -0.28
CA MET A 22 -2.77 8.17 -0.58
C MET A 22 -4.20 7.74 -0.26
N ALA A 23 -4.71 8.17 0.90
CA ALA A 23 -6.08 7.85 1.28
C ALA A 23 -7.05 8.38 0.24
N ASP A 24 -6.82 9.63 -0.20
CA ASP A 24 -7.68 10.24 -1.20
C ASP A 24 -7.65 9.45 -2.50
N ALA A 25 -6.47 9.03 -2.92
CA ALA A 25 -6.32 8.26 -4.16
C ALA A 25 -7.03 6.91 -4.07
N LEU A 26 -7.10 6.33 -2.87
CA LEU A 26 -7.79 5.07 -2.66
C LEU A 26 -9.28 5.24 -2.35
N GLY A 27 -9.71 6.48 -2.16
CA GLY A 27 -11.12 6.76 -1.86
C GLY A 27 -11.52 6.38 -0.44
N ILE A 28 -10.59 6.43 0.50
CA ILE A 28 -10.89 6.10 1.89
C ILE A 28 -10.46 7.25 2.79
N ALA A 29 -10.92 7.22 4.04
CA ALA A 29 -10.57 8.25 5.00
C ALA A 29 -9.10 8.13 5.40
N LYS A 30 -8.49 9.26 5.73
CA LYS A 30 -7.10 9.28 6.15
C LYS A 30 -6.85 8.37 7.34
N THR A 31 -7.77 8.39 8.31
CA THR A 31 -7.63 7.54 9.49
C THR A 31 -7.63 6.07 9.11
N SER A 32 -8.49 5.69 8.16
CA SER A 32 -8.53 4.31 7.68
C SER A 32 -7.22 3.93 7.03
N TYR A 33 -6.69 4.82 6.19
CA TYR A 33 -5.41 4.53 5.54
C TYR A 33 -4.30 4.37 6.57
N TYR A 34 -4.26 5.29 7.55
CA TYR A 34 -3.24 5.22 8.59
C TYR A 34 -3.27 3.87 9.31
N LEU A 35 -4.46 3.41 9.70
CA LEU A 35 -4.59 2.15 10.41
C LEU A 35 -4.16 0.97 9.54
N LYS A 36 -4.40 1.06 8.24
CA LYS A 36 -3.98 0.00 7.33
C LYS A 36 -2.47 0.00 7.15
N GLU A 37 -1.87 1.17 7.05
CA GLU A 37 -0.43 1.25 6.88
C GLU A 37 0.32 0.82 8.14
N THR A 38 -0.28 0.99 9.32
CA THR A 38 0.35 0.54 10.57
C THR A 38 0.11 -0.94 10.85
N GLY A 39 -0.78 -1.57 10.09
CA GLY A 39 -1.06 -2.98 10.28
C GLY A 39 -2.24 -3.29 11.18
N GLU A 40 -2.92 -2.26 11.71
CA GLU A 40 -4.07 -2.51 12.58
C GLU A 40 -5.30 -2.93 11.80
N ARG A 41 -5.35 -2.60 10.51
CA ARG A 41 -6.39 -3.06 9.61
C ARG A 41 -5.74 -3.59 8.35
N ASP A 42 -6.41 -4.51 7.69
CA ASP A 42 -5.88 -5.08 6.46
C ASP A 42 -6.29 -4.23 5.26
N PHE A 43 -5.38 -4.14 4.29
CA PHE A 43 -5.76 -3.60 2.99
C PHE A 43 -6.62 -4.62 2.26
N THR A 44 -7.59 -4.15 1.50
CA THR A 44 -8.38 -5.04 0.66
C THR A 44 -7.62 -5.33 -0.63
N SER A 45 -8.04 -6.38 -1.33
CA SER A 45 -7.42 -6.70 -2.62
C SER A 45 -7.55 -5.56 -3.61
N GLU A 46 -8.69 -4.89 -3.62
CA GLU A 46 -8.89 -3.75 -4.50
C GLU A 46 -7.94 -2.62 -4.18
N GLU A 47 -7.73 -2.38 -2.89
CA GLU A 47 -6.82 -1.32 -2.48
C GLU A 47 -5.40 -1.64 -2.89
N VAL A 48 -4.99 -2.90 -2.73
CA VAL A 48 -3.65 -3.30 -3.15
C VAL A 48 -3.48 -3.12 -4.65
N GLY A 49 -4.50 -3.50 -5.43
CA GLY A 49 -4.44 -3.31 -6.88
C GLY A 49 -4.31 -1.86 -7.27
N LYS A 50 -5.06 -0.98 -6.61
CA LYS A 50 -4.97 0.44 -6.89
C LYS A 50 -3.61 1.00 -6.51
N MET A 51 -3.08 0.58 -5.37
CA MET A 51 -1.76 1.04 -4.95
C MET A 51 -0.70 0.61 -5.96
N ALA A 52 -0.80 -0.61 -6.46
CA ALA A 52 0.15 -1.08 -7.46
C ALA A 52 0.11 -0.20 -8.70
N GLU A 53 -1.08 0.19 -9.14
CA GLU A 53 -1.20 1.09 -10.29
C GLU A 53 -0.57 2.45 -9.99
N ILE A 54 -0.86 2.99 -8.81
CA ILE A 54 -0.33 4.29 -8.43
C ILE A 54 1.19 4.26 -8.39
N PHE A 55 1.74 3.19 -7.85
CA PHE A 55 3.20 3.06 -7.72
C PHE A 55 3.88 2.59 -9.01
N GLY A 56 3.10 2.10 -9.96
CA GLY A 56 3.67 1.59 -11.21
C GLY A 56 4.38 0.26 -11.03
N VAL A 57 3.89 -0.59 -10.15
CA VAL A 57 4.50 -1.89 -9.88
C VAL A 57 3.43 -2.98 -9.98
N GLU A 58 3.87 -4.23 -9.97
CA GLU A 58 2.94 -5.34 -9.96
C GLU A 58 2.33 -5.50 -8.58
N PRO A 59 1.06 -5.91 -8.50
CA PRO A 59 0.46 -6.13 -7.18
C PRO A 59 1.26 -7.09 -6.32
N GLY A 60 1.89 -8.10 -6.93
CA GLY A 60 2.70 -9.05 -6.18
C GLY A 60 3.85 -8.41 -5.44
N ASP A 61 4.33 -7.27 -5.93
CA ASP A 61 5.42 -6.56 -5.27
C ASP A 61 5.03 -6.03 -3.91
N LEU A 62 3.72 -5.93 -3.65
CA LEU A 62 3.24 -5.35 -2.40
C LEU A 62 2.92 -6.42 -1.36
N PHE A 63 3.12 -7.69 -1.67
CA PHE A 63 2.86 -8.75 -0.72
C PHE A 63 4.14 -9.21 -0.04
N SER A 64 3.99 -9.68 1.19
CA SER A 64 5.12 -10.07 2.02
C SER A 64 5.96 -11.18 1.42
N LYS A 65 5.34 -12.03 0.64
CA LYS A 65 6.00 -13.17 0.08
C LYS A 65 6.42 -13.01 -1.35
N SER A 66 6.38 -11.86 -1.79
CA SER A 66 6.80 -11.67 -3.15
C SER A 66 8.23 -12.11 -3.24
N LYS A 67 8.57 -12.91 -3.92
CA LYS A 67 9.71 -13.34 -4.07
C LYS A 67 10.92 -13.00 -3.84
N GLN A 68 11.20 -12.98 -3.53
CA GLN A 68 12.17 -12.58 -3.25
C GLN A 68 13.06 -13.13 -3.23
N LEU A 69 13.19 -13.52 -3.47
CA LEU A 69 14.01 -13.83 -3.37
C LEU A 69 14.72 -14.08 -3.32
N ALA A 70 14.87 -14.16 -3.50
CA ALA A 70 15.75 -14.34 -3.44
C ALA A 70 16.34 -14.62 -3.49
#